data_f10a7e38a47a9d2466c533153c1e3851
#
_entry.id   f10a7e38a47a9d2466c533153c1e3851
#
_cell.length_a   1.000
_cell.length_b   1.000
_cell.length_c   1.000
_cell.angle_alpha   90.00
_cell.angle_beta   90.00
_cell.angle_gamma   90.00
#
_symmetry.space_group_name_H-M   'P 1'
#
loop_
_entity.id
_entity.type
_entity.pdbx_description
1 polymer ?
#
loop_
_entity_poly.entity_id
_entity_poly.type
_entity_poly.pdbx_seq_one_letter_code
_entity_poly.pdbx_strand_id
1 'polypeptide(L)'
;VLFEPLTLRGVTIPNRVWMAPMCQYSADVIGDQVGVPNEWHRTHLVSRAIGGTGLILTEATAVNPEGRISAADLGIWNDTQAQAFAEINAQLAYFGAVPGIQLAHAGRKASTQVPWRGGKSLPADDRLSWQTVAPSAVPFGHLADPVELTTEGIEKVVADFAAAATRALKAEFKVVEIHAAHGYLIHQFLSPESNKRTDRYGGSFENRIRLLLEILSAVREVWPAELPLFVRVSATDWLTEERGLEVDSWTADQTVALANILSDYGVDLVDVSTGGNS
;
A
#
# COMPACT_ATOMS: atom_id res chain seq x y z
N VAL A 1 24.34 -8.88 -14.56
CA VAL A 1 23.62 -8.76 -13.29
C VAL A 1 22.30 -8.01 -13.49
N LEU A 2 22.30 -6.77 -14.03
CA LEU A 2 21.07 -5.97 -14.19
C LEU A 2 20.02 -6.62 -15.09
N PHE A 3 20.45 -7.25 -16.16
CA PHE A 3 19.59 -7.93 -17.13
C PHE A 3 19.49 -9.46 -16.92
N GLU A 4 20.01 -9.97 -15.81
CA GLU A 4 19.82 -11.35 -15.42
C GLU A 4 18.47 -11.54 -14.72
N PRO A 5 17.77 -12.65 -15.01
CA PRO A 5 16.50 -12.93 -14.34
C PRO A 5 16.69 -13.14 -12.84
N LEU A 6 15.62 -12.90 -12.11
CA LEU A 6 15.50 -13.21 -10.69
C LEU A 6 14.24 -14.08 -10.50
N THR A 7 14.44 -15.26 -9.92
CA THR A 7 13.31 -16.13 -9.54
C THR A 7 13.01 -15.96 -8.06
N LEU A 8 11.78 -15.60 -7.74
CA LEU A 8 11.25 -15.57 -6.39
C LEU A 8 10.06 -16.54 -6.34
N ARG A 9 10.16 -17.56 -5.50
CA ARG A 9 9.21 -18.68 -5.47
C ARG A 9 9.00 -19.26 -6.88
N GLY A 10 7.78 -19.32 -7.38
CA GLY A 10 7.44 -19.82 -8.72
C GLY A 10 7.45 -18.75 -9.83
N VAL A 11 7.84 -17.50 -9.54
CA VAL A 11 7.82 -16.41 -10.51
C VAL A 11 9.24 -16.01 -10.93
N THR A 12 9.52 -16.08 -12.22
CA THR A 12 10.77 -15.58 -12.80
C THR A 12 10.55 -14.20 -13.41
N ILE A 13 11.22 -13.19 -12.87
CA ILE A 13 11.23 -11.81 -13.35
C ILE A 13 12.42 -11.66 -14.31
N PRO A 14 12.23 -11.23 -15.56
CA PRO A 14 13.24 -11.35 -16.62
C PRO A 14 14.49 -10.48 -16.43
N ASN A 15 14.40 -9.44 -15.62
CA ASN A 15 15.54 -8.55 -15.30
C ASN A 15 15.33 -7.85 -13.96
N ARG A 16 16.31 -7.05 -13.54
CA ARG A 16 16.27 -6.32 -12.26
C ARG A 16 15.85 -4.85 -12.38
N VAL A 17 15.32 -4.46 -13.55
CA VAL A 17 14.74 -3.13 -13.75
C VAL A 17 13.25 -3.24 -13.48
N TRP A 18 12.81 -2.69 -12.34
CA TRP A 18 11.44 -2.77 -11.87
C TRP A 18 10.83 -1.38 -11.73
N MET A 19 9.56 -1.29 -12.04
CA MET A 19 8.79 -0.08 -11.84
C MET A 19 8.16 -0.10 -10.44
N ALA A 20 8.59 0.83 -9.60
CA ALA A 20 8.00 1.05 -8.28
C ALA A 20 6.56 1.61 -8.38
N PRO A 21 5.71 1.42 -7.36
CA PRO A 21 4.38 2.02 -7.30
C PRO A 21 4.43 3.55 -7.30
N MET A 22 3.67 4.19 -8.19
CA MET A 22 3.62 5.65 -8.31
C MET A 22 2.21 6.11 -8.62
N CYS A 23 1.52 6.71 -7.63
CA CYS A 23 0.14 7.19 -7.76
C CYS A 23 -0.03 8.15 -8.94
N GLN A 24 -1.02 7.86 -9.78
CA GLN A 24 -1.35 8.67 -10.97
C GLN A 24 -2.51 9.62 -10.72
N TYR A 25 -3.34 9.34 -9.70
CA TYR A 25 -4.52 10.15 -9.35
C TYR A 25 -5.41 10.41 -10.58
N SER A 26 -5.65 9.39 -11.39
CA SER A 26 -6.29 9.51 -12.71
C SER A 26 -7.48 8.58 -12.91
N ALA A 27 -7.97 7.92 -11.84
CA ALA A 27 -9.20 7.15 -11.86
C ALA A 27 -10.43 8.08 -11.85
N ASP A 28 -11.56 7.57 -12.34
CA ASP A 28 -12.83 8.27 -12.28
C ASP A 28 -13.28 8.45 -10.83
N VAL A 29 -13.82 9.63 -10.51
CA VAL A 29 -14.17 10.02 -9.14
C VAL A 29 -15.67 9.88 -8.83
N ILE A 30 -16.51 9.59 -9.83
CA ILE A 30 -17.97 9.42 -9.70
C ILE A 30 -18.47 8.30 -10.61
N GLY A 31 -19.64 7.75 -10.28
CA GLY A 31 -20.28 6.69 -11.06
C GLY A 31 -19.70 5.30 -10.81
N ASP A 32 -20.03 4.37 -11.67
CA ASP A 32 -19.71 2.94 -11.51
C ASP A 32 -18.22 2.61 -11.81
N GLN A 33 -17.48 3.58 -12.34
CA GLN A 33 -16.06 3.43 -12.69
C GLN A 33 -15.10 3.98 -11.62
N VAL A 34 -15.60 4.33 -10.44
CA VAL A 34 -14.76 4.83 -9.34
C VAL A 34 -13.69 3.80 -8.97
N GLY A 35 -12.43 4.24 -8.98
CA GLY A 35 -11.28 3.41 -8.67
C GLY A 35 -10.93 2.35 -9.71
N VAL A 36 -11.61 2.32 -10.86
CA VAL A 36 -11.33 1.39 -11.96
C VAL A 36 -10.15 1.92 -12.78
N PRO A 37 -9.14 1.09 -13.09
CA PRO A 37 -8.08 1.50 -14.01
C PRO A 37 -8.65 1.75 -15.41
N ASN A 38 -8.26 2.87 -16.01
CA ASN A 38 -8.74 3.35 -17.31
C ASN A 38 -7.60 3.43 -18.34
N GLU A 39 -7.83 4.06 -19.50
CA GLU A 39 -6.85 4.18 -20.57
C GLU A 39 -5.56 4.92 -20.17
N TRP A 40 -5.62 5.84 -19.20
CA TRP A 40 -4.42 6.46 -18.65
C TRP A 40 -3.51 5.39 -18.02
N HIS A 41 -4.06 4.55 -17.14
CA HIS A 41 -3.31 3.52 -16.44
C HIS A 41 -2.81 2.45 -17.43
N ARG A 42 -3.62 2.06 -18.41
CA ARG A 42 -3.22 1.15 -19.48
C ARG A 42 -1.99 1.68 -20.22
N THR A 43 -2.07 2.91 -20.74
CA THR A 43 -0.97 3.56 -21.47
C THR A 43 0.27 3.70 -20.59
N HIS A 44 0.09 4.14 -19.35
CA HIS A 44 1.17 4.33 -18.39
C HIS A 44 1.92 3.02 -18.11
N LEU A 45 1.22 1.94 -17.78
CA LEU A 45 1.84 0.67 -17.40
C LEU A 45 2.39 -0.08 -18.62
N VAL A 46 1.60 -0.21 -19.70
CA VAL A 46 1.99 -0.98 -20.89
C VAL A 46 3.19 -0.35 -21.62
N SER A 47 3.31 0.98 -21.65
CA SER A 47 4.49 1.63 -22.25
C SER A 47 5.80 1.23 -21.55
N ARG A 48 5.79 0.96 -20.25
CA ARG A 48 6.97 0.48 -19.50
C ARG A 48 7.28 -0.97 -19.80
N ALA A 49 6.24 -1.80 -19.95
CA ALA A 49 6.41 -3.19 -20.40
C ALA A 49 7.06 -3.26 -21.80
N ILE A 50 6.58 -2.45 -22.75
CA ILE A 50 7.18 -2.32 -24.08
C ILE A 50 8.65 -1.86 -23.98
N GLY A 51 8.98 -1.01 -23.01
CA GLY A 51 10.35 -0.56 -22.73
C GLY A 51 11.25 -1.62 -22.08
N GLY A 52 10.74 -2.81 -21.76
CA GLY A 52 11.53 -3.94 -21.23
C GLY A 52 11.62 -4.00 -19.71
N THR A 53 10.77 -3.28 -18.97
CA THR A 53 10.69 -3.38 -17.49
C THR A 53 10.28 -4.79 -17.08
N GLY A 54 11.04 -5.42 -16.17
CA GLY A 54 10.83 -6.83 -15.79
C GLY A 54 9.67 -7.06 -14.84
N LEU A 55 9.46 -6.17 -13.85
CA LEU A 55 8.33 -6.18 -12.93
C LEU A 55 7.70 -4.79 -12.90
N ILE A 56 6.39 -4.73 -13.02
CA ILE A 56 5.63 -3.47 -12.95
C ILE A 56 4.66 -3.58 -11.78
N LEU A 57 4.94 -2.81 -10.71
CA LEU A 57 4.01 -2.63 -9.59
C LEU A 57 3.05 -1.48 -9.92
N THR A 58 1.75 -1.74 -9.81
CA THR A 58 0.75 -0.68 -9.90
C THR A 58 0.91 0.29 -8.73
N GLU A 59 0.41 1.49 -8.90
CA GLU A 59 0.30 2.49 -7.84
C GLU A 59 -0.43 1.93 -6.61
N ALA A 60 -0.30 2.63 -5.47
CA ALA A 60 -1.06 2.32 -4.27
C ALA A 60 -2.54 2.13 -4.60
N THR A 61 -3.01 0.90 -4.50
CA THR A 61 -4.35 0.46 -4.89
C THR A 61 -5.14 0.18 -3.63
N ALA A 62 -6.19 0.96 -3.40
CA ALA A 62 -6.95 0.93 -2.16
C ALA A 62 -7.72 -0.40 -1.99
N VAL A 63 -7.63 -0.99 -0.79
CA VAL A 63 -8.31 -2.25 -0.44
C VAL A 63 -9.79 -2.05 -0.11
N ASN A 64 -10.20 -0.81 0.18
CA ASN A 64 -11.57 -0.38 0.38
C ASN A 64 -11.73 1.08 -0.06
N PRO A 65 -12.99 1.60 -0.24
CA PRO A 65 -13.20 2.97 -0.73
C PRO A 65 -12.56 4.05 0.15
N GLU A 66 -12.60 3.91 1.46
CA GLU A 66 -12.05 4.86 2.42
C GLU A 66 -10.52 4.83 2.52
N GLY A 67 -9.89 3.77 2.00
CA GLY A 67 -8.44 3.63 1.95
C GLY A 67 -7.73 4.42 0.85
N ARG A 68 -8.47 5.11 -0.03
CA ARG A 68 -7.89 5.96 -1.08
C ARG A 68 -7.23 7.21 -0.49
N ILE A 69 -6.13 7.67 -1.09
CA ILE A 69 -5.52 8.98 -0.77
C ILE A 69 -6.47 10.10 -1.23
N SER A 70 -6.91 10.03 -2.47
CA SER A 70 -7.86 10.95 -3.09
C SER A 70 -9.01 10.20 -3.77
N ALA A 71 -10.07 10.90 -4.12
CA ALA A 71 -11.16 10.30 -4.87
C ALA A 71 -10.73 9.70 -6.22
N ALA A 72 -9.58 10.14 -6.77
CA ALA A 72 -9.04 9.73 -8.06
C ALA A 72 -8.03 8.57 -7.98
N ASP A 73 -7.94 7.87 -6.85
CA ASP A 73 -7.06 6.72 -6.68
C ASP A 73 -7.69 5.43 -7.21
N LEU A 74 -6.83 4.50 -7.61
CA LEU A 74 -7.23 3.15 -7.94
C LEU A 74 -7.67 2.35 -6.71
N GLY A 75 -8.51 1.35 -6.95
CA GLY A 75 -8.95 0.40 -5.94
C GLY A 75 -9.09 -1.02 -6.48
N ILE A 76 -9.19 -1.97 -5.55
CA ILE A 76 -9.47 -3.37 -5.86
C ILE A 76 -10.46 -3.98 -4.84
N TRP A 77 -11.44 -3.19 -4.42
CA TRP A 77 -12.47 -3.61 -3.46
C TRP A 77 -13.71 -4.24 -4.12
N ASN A 78 -13.79 -4.26 -5.46
CA ASN A 78 -14.88 -4.91 -6.21
C ASN A 78 -14.38 -5.64 -7.46
N ASP A 79 -15.24 -6.46 -8.06
CA ASP A 79 -14.87 -7.32 -9.17
C ASP A 79 -14.75 -6.55 -10.50
N THR A 80 -15.43 -5.39 -10.68
CA THR A 80 -15.26 -4.52 -11.86
C THR A 80 -13.82 -4.00 -11.95
N GLN A 81 -13.26 -3.57 -10.82
CA GLN A 81 -11.87 -3.13 -10.74
C GLN A 81 -10.90 -4.28 -11.05
N ALA A 82 -11.13 -5.47 -10.50
CA ALA A 82 -10.32 -6.66 -10.77
C ALA A 82 -10.35 -7.04 -12.26
N GLN A 83 -11.52 -7.00 -12.90
CA GLN A 83 -11.67 -7.30 -14.33
C GLN A 83 -10.87 -6.32 -15.20
N ALA A 84 -10.94 -5.03 -14.91
CA ALA A 84 -10.20 -4.01 -15.67
C ALA A 84 -8.67 -4.17 -15.50
N PHE A 85 -8.20 -4.55 -14.30
CA PHE A 85 -6.79 -4.91 -14.10
C PHE A 85 -6.39 -6.15 -14.89
N ALA A 86 -7.23 -7.20 -14.98
CA ALA A 86 -6.92 -8.42 -15.74
C ALA A 86 -6.61 -8.11 -17.20
N GLU A 87 -7.36 -7.18 -17.83
CA GLU A 87 -7.13 -6.74 -19.22
C GLU A 87 -5.77 -6.04 -19.39
N ILE A 88 -5.36 -5.22 -18.44
CA ILE A 88 -4.04 -4.56 -18.43
C ILE A 88 -2.94 -5.60 -18.21
N ASN A 89 -3.10 -6.49 -17.22
CA ASN A 89 -2.12 -7.51 -16.87
C ASN A 89 -1.85 -8.49 -18.01
N ALA A 90 -2.87 -8.84 -18.81
CA ALA A 90 -2.69 -9.63 -20.02
C ALA A 90 -1.73 -8.95 -21.02
N GLN A 91 -1.81 -7.61 -21.15
CA GLN A 91 -0.90 -6.85 -22.01
C GLN A 91 0.51 -6.75 -21.42
N LEU A 92 0.63 -6.54 -20.10
CA LEU A 92 1.95 -6.55 -19.42
C LEU A 92 2.65 -7.88 -19.65
N ALA A 93 1.95 -8.99 -19.45
CA ALA A 93 2.48 -10.34 -19.66
C ALA A 93 2.83 -10.60 -21.14
N TYR A 94 2.02 -10.11 -22.08
CA TYR A 94 2.31 -10.23 -23.53
C TYR A 94 3.65 -9.57 -23.89
N PHE A 95 3.99 -8.42 -23.28
CA PHE A 95 5.26 -7.74 -23.48
C PHE A 95 6.39 -8.25 -22.55
N GLY A 96 6.15 -9.32 -21.80
CA GLY A 96 7.17 -10.00 -20.99
C GLY A 96 7.40 -9.40 -19.60
N ALA A 97 6.60 -8.42 -19.17
CA ALA A 97 6.67 -7.89 -17.82
C ALA A 97 5.84 -8.73 -16.85
N VAL A 98 6.31 -8.89 -15.63
CA VAL A 98 5.56 -9.50 -14.54
C VAL A 98 4.61 -8.46 -13.93
N PRO A 99 3.27 -8.69 -13.91
CA PRO A 99 2.35 -7.77 -13.27
C PRO A 99 2.37 -7.93 -11.74
N GLY A 100 2.54 -6.82 -11.03
CA GLY A 100 2.47 -6.73 -9.58
C GLY A 100 1.51 -5.62 -9.14
N ILE A 101 0.98 -5.72 -7.92
CA ILE A 101 0.07 -4.75 -7.33
C ILE A 101 0.52 -4.35 -5.94
N GLN A 102 0.47 -3.05 -5.63
CA GLN A 102 0.64 -2.56 -4.27
C GLN A 102 -0.73 -2.36 -3.61
N LEU A 103 -1.04 -3.14 -2.58
CA LEU A 103 -2.26 -3.00 -1.78
C LEU A 103 -2.03 -1.98 -0.67
N ALA A 104 -2.95 -1.03 -0.51
CA ALA A 104 -2.76 0.12 0.34
C ALA A 104 -4.05 0.56 1.06
N HIS A 105 -3.86 1.29 2.16
CA HIS A 105 -4.88 2.07 2.85
C HIS A 105 -4.25 3.36 3.37
N ALA A 106 -4.75 4.52 2.95
CA ALA A 106 -4.12 5.80 3.22
C ALA A 106 -4.24 6.27 4.69
N GLY A 107 -5.19 5.73 5.45
CA GLY A 107 -5.37 6.10 6.85
C GLY A 107 -5.65 7.59 7.02
N ARG A 108 -4.93 8.27 7.92
CA ARG A 108 -5.08 9.71 8.20
C ARG A 108 -4.66 10.63 7.05
N LYS A 109 -4.05 10.07 5.99
CA LYS A 109 -3.67 10.81 4.78
C LYS A 109 -4.66 10.61 3.64
N ALA A 110 -5.85 10.06 3.93
CA ALA A 110 -6.94 9.85 2.99
C ALA A 110 -7.80 11.12 2.82
N SER A 111 -8.76 11.05 1.89
CA SER A 111 -9.76 12.10 1.65
C SER A 111 -9.14 13.46 1.30
N THR A 112 -8.11 13.45 0.44
CA THR A 112 -7.41 14.66 0.02
C THR A 112 -7.74 15.06 -1.41
N GLN A 113 -7.46 16.32 -1.73
CA GLN A 113 -7.34 16.76 -3.10
C GLN A 113 -6.15 16.06 -3.77
N VAL A 114 -6.20 15.93 -5.10
CA VAL A 114 -5.03 15.50 -5.88
C VAL A 114 -3.87 16.49 -5.73
N PRO A 115 -2.60 16.06 -5.81
CA PRO A 115 -1.43 16.92 -5.50
C PRO A 115 -1.40 18.23 -6.27
N TRP A 116 -1.74 18.23 -7.55
CA TRP A 116 -1.74 19.46 -8.38
C TRP A 116 -2.88 20.44 -8.07
N ARG A 117 -3.81 20.07 -7.15
CA ARG A 117 -4.81 20.96 -6.57
C ARG A 117 -4.50 21.35 -5.12
N GLY A 118 -3.27 21.01 -4.66
CA GLY A 118 -2.75 21.40 -3.36
C GLY A 118 -2.67 20.27 -2.32
N GLY A 119 -3.26 19.08 -2.56
CA GLY A 119 -3.14 17.92 -1.66
C GLY A 119 -3.73 18.10 -0.26
N LYS A 120 -4.57 19.12 -0.05
CA LYS A 120 -5.22 19.40 1.23
C LYS A 120 -6.42 18.46 1.43
N SER A 121 -6.85 18.28 2.67
CA SER A 121 -8.11 17.58 2.95
C SER A 121 -9.27 18.21 2.16
N LEU A 122 -10.15 17.37 1.65
CA LEU A 122 -11.42 17.81 1.10
C LEU A 122 -12.28 18.39 2.24
N PRO A 123 -13.02 19.49 2.01
CA PRO A 123 -14.01 19.98 2.97
C PRO A 123 -15.02 18.89 3.33
N ALA A 124 -15.50 18.88 4.56
CA ALA A 124 -16.42 17.85 5.04
C ALA A 124 -17.77 17.82 4.28
N ASP A 125 -18.16 18.93 3.68
CA ASP A 125 -19.37 19.09 2.85
C ASP A 125 -19.11 18.81 1.34
N ASP A 126 -17.87 18.50 0.95
CA ASP A 126 -17.56 18.06 -0.41
C ASP A 126 -18.10 16.65 -0.64
N ARG A 127 -18.85 16.46 -1.72
CA ARG A 127 -19.45 15.17 -2.09
C ARG A 127 -18.42 14.03 -2.29
N LEU A 128 -17.16 14.36 -2.49
CA LEU A 128 -16.07 13.42 -2.68
C LEU A 128 -15.28 13.16 -1.40
N SER A 129 -15.65 13.83 -0.28
CA SER A 129 -14.98 13.63 0.99
C SER A 129 -15.53 12.42 1.76
N TRP A 130 -14.71 11.87 2.63
CA TRP A 130 -15.09 10.85 3.60
C TRP A 130 -14.30 11.00 4.89
N GLN A 131 -14.82 10.44 5.99
CA GLN A 131 -14.15 10.43 7.27
C GLN A 131 -12.93 9.52 7.22
N THR A 132 -11.77 10.05 7.55
CA THR A 132 -10.51 9.30 7.62
C THR A 132 -10.38 8.53 8.93
N VAL A 133 -9.60 7.46 8.90
CA VAL A 133 -9.32 6.60 10.06
C VAL A 133 -7.82 6.48 10.30
N ALA A 134 -7.44 6.20 11.56
CA ALA A 134 -6.05 6.04 11.95
C ALA A 134 -5.93 5.15 13.21
N PRO A 135 -4.73 4.74 13.64
CA PRO A 135 -4.56 4.09 14.94
C PRO A 135 -4.99 4.97 16.11
N SER A 136 -4.84 6.27 15.99
CA SER A 136 -5.23 7.27 17.00
C SER A 136 -5.71 8.55 16.32
N ALA A 137 -6.51 9.37 17.02
CA ALA A 137 -7.04 10.63 16.50
C ALA A 137 -5.95 11.74 16.42
N VAL A 138 -4.86 11.45 15.72
CA VAL A 138 -3.72 12.34 15.50
C VAL A 138 -3.64 12.70 14.02
N PRO A 139 -3.92 13.94 13.60
CA PRO A 139 -3.88 14.33 12.20
C PRO A 139 -2.45 14.32 11.64
N PHE A 140 -2.34 14.27 10.31
CA PHE A 140 -1.08 14.47 9.60
C PHE A 140 -0.96 15.93 9.18
N GLY A 141 -0.03 16.66 9.80
CA GLY A 141 0.17 18.08 9.48
C GLY A 141 -1.12 18.89 9.59
N HIS A 142 -1.60 19.41 8.47
CA HIS A 142 -2.83 20.23 8.38
C HIS A 142 -4.01 19.46 7.77
N LEU A 143 -3.92 18.15 7.64
CA LEU A 143 -5.02 17.32 7.16
C LEU A 143 -6.11 17.18 8.24
N ALA A 144 -7.30 16.76 7.81
CA ALA A 144 -8.44 16.58 8.71
C ALA A 144 -8.16 15.54 9.81
N ASP A 145 -8.79 15.76 10.97
CA ASP A 145 -8.67 14.85 12.10
C ASP A 145 -9.25 13.47 11.74
N PRO A 146 -8.47 12.38 11.90
CA PRO A 146 -8.98 11.03 11.69
C PRO A 146 -9.77 10.56 12.91
N VAL A 147 -10.66 9.58 12.69
CA VAL A 147 -11.26 8.80 13.79
C VAL A 147 -10.35 7.61 14.13
N GLU A 148 -10.17 7.37 15.41
CA GLU A 148 -9.44 6.20 15.89
C GLU A 148 -10.19 4.91 15.51
N LEU A 149 -9.49 3.94 14.91
CA LEU A 149 -10.05 2.63 14.59
C LEU A 149 -10.37 1.85 15.88
N THR A 150 -11.57 1.31 15.92
CA THR A 150 -11.93 0.28 16.92
C THR A 150 -11.23 -1.04 16.58
N THR A 151 -11.27 -2.01 17.51
CA THR A 151 -10.74 -3.36 17.24
C THR A 151 -11.46 -4.00 16.03
N GLU A 152 -12.77 -3.87 15.94
CA GLU A 152 -13.57 -4.37 14.82
C GLU A 152 -13.22 -3.65 13.51
N GLY A 153 -12.88 -2.35 13.57
CA GLY A 153 -12.38 -1.58 12.44
C GLY A 153 -11.03 -2.09 11.95
N ILE A 154 -10.14 -2.47 12.86
CA ILE A 154 -8.85 -3.08 12.54
C ILE A 154 -9.04 -4.47 11.91
N GLU A 155 -9.91 -5.31 12.48
CA GLU A 155 -10.25 -6.64 11.93
C GLU A 155 -10.84 -6.52 10.52
N LYS A 156 -11.69 -5.51 10.29
CA LYS A 156 -12.22 -5.21 8.94
C LYS A 156 -11.09 -4.84 7.96
N VAL A 157 -10.14 -4.01 8.36
CA VAL A 157 -9.00 -3.66 7.51
C VAL A 157 -8.20 -4.91 7.12
N VAL A 158 -7.93 -5.81 8.07
CA VAL A 158 -7.24 -7.09 7.79
C VAL A 158 -8.02 -7.91 6.75
N ALA A 159 -9.33 -8.03 6.93
CA ALA A 159 -10.20 -8.75 5.98
C ALA A 159 -10.24 -8.07 4.60
N ASP A 160 -10.24 -6.74 4.53
CA ASP A 160 -10.22 -5.98 3.27
C ASP A 160 -8.91 -6.25 2.48
N PHE A 161 -7.76 -6.34 3.14
CA PHE A 161 -6.49 -6.72 2.50
C PHE A 161 -6.52 -8.15 1.93
N ALA A 162 -7.05 -9.12 2.67
CA ALA A 162 -7.20 -10.50 2.19
C ALA A 162 -8.16 -10.57 0.99
N ALA A 163 -9.30 -9.86 1.06
CA ALA A 163 -10.25 -9.79 -0.05
C ALA A 163 -9.64 -9.11 -1.29
N ALA A 164 -8.83 -8.08 -1.10
CA ALA A 164 -8.09 -7.41 -2.17
C ALA A 164 -7.05 -8.36 -2.80
N ALA A 165 -6.30 -9.11 -2.01
CA ALA A 165 -5.36 -10.12 -2.51
C ALA A 165 -6.07 -11.23 -3.32
N THR A 166 -7.25 -11.67 -2.89
CA THR A 166 -8.08 -12.62 -3.64
C THR A 166 -8.49 -12.07 -5.00
N ARG A 167 -8.87 -10.78 -5.09
CA ARG A 167 -9.18 -10.12 -6.36
C ARG A 167 -7.94 -9.88 -7.21
N ALA A 168 -6.79 -9.58 -6.60
CA ALA A 168 -5.53 -9.47 -7.30
C ALA A 168 -5.15 -10.80 -7.98
N LEU A 169 -5.37 -11.94 -7.31
CA LEU A 169 -5.17 -13.26 -7.90
C LEU A 169 -6.11 -13.49 -9.10
N LYS A 170 -7.40 -13.16 -8.98
CA LYS A 170 -8.36 -13.24 -10.10
C LYS A 170 -7.99 -12.32 -11.27
N ALA A 171 -7.37 -11.18 -10.98
CA ALA A 171 -6.87 -10.23 -11.97
C ALA A 171 -5.51 -10.63 -12.58
N GLU A 172 -5.02 -11.85 -12.32
CA GLU A 172 -3.77 -12.40 -12.85
C GLU A 172 -2.49 -11.65 -12.44
N PHE A 173 -2.51 -10.90 -11.33
CA PHE A 173 -1.27 -10.41 -10.73
C PHE A 173 -0.39 -11.58 -10.25
N LYS A 174 0.92 -11.43 -10.35
CA LYS A 174 1.90 -12.45 -9.95
C LYS A 174 2.69 -12.04 -8.70
N VAL A 175 2.63 -10.77 -8.32
CA VAL A 175 3.26 -10.21 -7.12
C VAL A 175 2.26 -9.32 -6.40
N VAL A 176 2.13 -9.49 -5.09
CA VAL A 176 1.45 -8.57 -4.19
C VAL A 176 2.48 -7.89 -3.31
N GLU A 177 2.40 -6.57 -3.19
CA GLU A 177 3.15 -5.77 -2.22
C GLU A 177 2.20 -5.12 -1.23
N ILE A 178 2.49 -5.27 0.07
CA ILE A 178 1.75 -4.59 1.14
C ILE A 178 2.41 -3.25 1.43
N HIS A 179 1.65 -2.17 1.31
CA HIS A 179 2.14 -0.81 1.56
C HIS A 179 2.16 -0.49 3.05
N ALA A 180 3.32 -0.61 3.68
CA ALA A 180 3.57 -0.31 5.09
C ALA A 180 4.51 0.89 5.29
N ALA A 181 4.52 1.84 4.33
CA ALA A 181 5.44 2.98 4.29
C ALA A 181 4.72 4.33 4.18
N HIS A 182 5.49 5.41 4.09
CA HIS A 182 5.12 6.77 3.69
C HIS A 182 4.02 7.43 4.56
N GLY A 183 3.87 6.99 5.82
CA GLY A 183 2.87 7.54 6.72
C GLY A 183 1.43 7.13 6.38
N TYR A 184 1.23 6.07 5.59
CA TYR A 184 -0.08 5.48 5.37
C TYR A 184 -0.48 4.53 6.51
N LEU A 185 -1.67 3.94 6.48
CA LEU A 185 -2.29 3.33 7.66
C LEU A 185 -1.37 2.36 8.41
N ILE A 186 -0.73 1.41 7.71
CA ILE A 186 0.13 0.43 8.38
C ILE A 186 1.34 1.12 9.02
N HIS A 187 1.98 2.07 8.31
CA HIS A 187 3.07 2.86 8.88
C HIS A 187 2.61 3.67 10.10
N GLN A 188 1.38 4.19 10.08
CA GLN A 188 0.80 4.90 11.23
C GLN A 188 0.71 4.01 12.47
N PHE A 189 0.45 2.71 12.30
CA PHE A 189 0.50 1.75 13.41
C PHE A 189 1.93 1.45 13.87
N LEU A 190 2.90 1.35 12.94
CA LEU A 190 4.31 1.07 13.26
C LEU A 190 4.94 2.17 14.11
N SER A 191 4.66 3.43 13.78
CA SER A 191 5.30 4.59 14.39
C SER A 191 4.61 5.04 15.67
N PRO A 192 5.34 5.19 16.79
CA PRO A 192 4.78 5.76 18.02
C PRO A 192 4.41 7.24 17.89
N GLU A 193 4.88 7.95 16.86
CA GLU A 193 4.49 9.33 16.56
C GLU A 193 2.99 9.44 16.22
N SER A 194 2.46 8.50 15.48
CA SER A 194 1.05 8.45 15.05
C SER A 194 0.20 7.44 15.84
N ASN A 195 0.82 6.48 16.51
CA ASN A 195 0.14 5.43 17.28
C ASN A 195 0.25 5.70 18.77
N LYS A 196 -0.80 6.27 19.35
CA LYS A 196 -0.90 6.56 20.80
C LYS A 196 -1.81 5.57 21.52
N ARG A 197 -2.10 4.41 20.90
CA ARG A 197 -2.93 3.37 21.48
C ARG A 197 -2.29 2.73 22.71
N THR A 198 -3.14 2.29 23.63
CA THR A 198 -2.73 1.59 24.88
C THR A 198 -3.22 0.14 24.92
N ASP A 199 -3.84 -0.32 23.84
CA ASP A 199 -4.30 -1.70 23.67
C ASP A 199 -3.22 -2.57 22.98
N ARG A 200 -3.62 -3.77 22.55
CA ARG A 200 -2.72 -4.74 21.89
C ARG A 200 -2.11 -4.28 20.56
N TYR A 201 -2.50 -3.12 20.04
CA TYR A 201 -1.99 -2.54 18.78
C TYR A 201 -1.10 -1.32 18.99
N GLY A 202 -0.80 -0.94 20.23
CA GLY A 202 0.04 0.23 20.55
C GLY A 202 1.03 0.00 21.69
N GLY A 203 1.87 1.01 21.93
CA GLY A 203 2.92 0.96 22.95
C GLY A 203 4.16 0.21 22.48
N SER A 204 4.32 -1.07 22.84
CA SER A 204 5.54 -1.84 22.52
C SER A 204 5.73 -2.08 21.02
N PHE A 205 6.96 -2.38 20.61
CA PHE A 205 7.29 -2.72 19.23
C PHE A 205 6.40 -3.87 18.71
N GLU A 206 6.23 -4.95 19.49
CA GLU A 206 5.44 -6.13 19.12
C GLU A 206 3.97 -5.78 18.88
N ASN A 207 3.43 -4.86 19.67
CA ASN A 207 2.06 -4.40 19.50
C ASN A 207 1.90 -3.52 18.25
N ARG A 208 2.85 -2.63 18.00
CA ARG A 208 2.80 -1.71 16.85
C ARG A 208 2.94 -2.42 15.50
N ILE A 209 3.73 -3.49 15.41
CA ILE A 209 3.87 -4.30 14.21
C ILE A 209 2.70 -5.27 14.00
N ARG A 210 1.83 -5.49 14.98
CA ARG A 210 0.78 -6.52 14.99
C ARG A 210 -0.17 -6.42 13.79
N LEU A 211 -0.66 -5.22 13.45
CA LEU A 211 -1.54 -5.04 12.29
C LEU A 211 -0.91 -5.55 11.01
N LEU A 212 0.36 -5.21 10.77
CA LEU A 212 1.07 -5.69 9.57
C LEU A 212 1.15 -7.22 9.56
N LEU A 213 1.51 -7.85 10.69
CA LEU A 213 1.63 -9.30 10.79
C LEU A 213 0.28 -10.02 10.60
N GLU A 214 -0.80 -9.47 11.14
CA GLU A 214 -2.17 -9.99 10.93
C GLU A 214 -2.59 -9.88 9.45
N ILE A 215 -2.29 -8.75 8.79
CA ILE A 215 -2.52 -8.58 7.33
C ILE A 215 -1.72 -9.60 6.52
N LEU A 216 -0.43 -9.77 6.82
CA LEU A 216 0.42 -10.73 6.10
C LEU A 216 -0.09 -12.17 6.25
N SER A 217 -0.49 -12.57 7.45
CA SER A 217 -1.08 -13.88 7.71
C SER A 217 -2.37 -14.08 6.88
N ALA A 218 -3.30 -13.13 6.95
CA ALA A 218 -4.56 -13.20 6.22
C ALA A 218 -4.38 -13.17 4.70
N VAL A 219 -3.43 -12.39 4.20
CA VAL A 219 -3.06 -12.37 2.76
C VAL A 219 -2.45 -13.70 2.36
N ARG A 220 -1.54 -14.29 3.16
CA ARG A 220 -0.92 -15.59 2.84
C ARG A 220 -1.91 -16.75 2.80
N GLU A 221 -2.99 -16.69 3.55
CA GLU A 221 -4.05 -17.71 3.50
C GLU A 221 -4.75 -17.78 2.13
N VAL A 222 -4.82 -16.67 1.41
CA VAL A 222 -5.51 -16.58 0.11
C VAL A 222 -4.57 -16.41 -1.09
N TRP A 223 -3.33 -15.98 -0.85
CA TRP A 223 -2.31 -15.79 -1.89
C TRP A 223 -1.46 -17.03 -2.04
N PRO A 224 -1.42 -17.67 -3.23
CA PRO A 224 -0.72 -18.96 -3.44
C PRO A 224 0.73 -18.96 -2.97
N ALA A 225 1.17 -20.10 -2.42
CA ALA A 225 2.52 -20.23 -1.87
C ALA A 225 3.63 -20.07 -2.92
N GLU A 226 3.33 -20.34 -4.19
CA GLU A 226 4.25 -20.17 -5.32
C GLU A 226 4.35 -18.73 -5.83
N LEU A 227 3.50 -17.81 -5.35
CA LEU A 227 3.53 -16.41 -5.73
C LEU A 227 4.21 -15.54 -4.66
N PRO A 228 5.12 -14.63 -5.06
CA PRO A 228 5.82 -13.75 -4.14
C PRO A 228 4.91 -12.76 -3.41
N LEU A 229 5.26 -12.47 -2.16
CA LEU A 229 4.66 -11.45 -1.33
C LEU A 229 5.75 -10.46 -0.88
N PHE A 230 5.55 -9.18 -1.17
CA PHE A 230 6.46 -8.10 -0.82
C PHE A 230 5.85 -7.21 0.27
N VAL A 231 6.72 -6.51 0.98
CA VAL A 231 6.33 -5.46 1.92
C VAL A 231 7.16 -4.23 1.64
N ARG A 232 6.52 -3.08 1.47
CA ARG A 232 7.20 -1.79 1.41
C ARG A 232 7.15 -1.10 2.76
N VAL A 233 8.32 -0.69 3.26
CA VAL A 233 8.46 0.01 4.56
C VAL A 233 9.19 1.33 4.39
N SER A 234 8.91 2.30 5.26
CA SER A 234 9.82 3.43 5.47
C SER A 234 10.85 3.05 6.52
N ALA A 235 12.13 3.17 6.18
CA ALA A 235 13.23 2.76 7.07
C ALA A 235 13.24 3.56 8.38
N THR A 236 12.91 4.84 8.34
CA THR A 236 12.88 5.76 9.49
C THR A 236 11.91 6.91 9.26
N ASP A 237 11.37 7.48 10.33
CA ASP A 237 10.60 8.71 10.31
C ASP A 237 11.46 9.98 10.21
N TRP A 238 12.77 9.88 10.35
CA TRP A 238 13.76 10.97 10.35
C TRP A 238 13.64 11.97 11.52
N LEU A 239 12.81 11.70 12.51
CA LEU A 239 12.53 12.67 13.58
C LEU A 239 13.71 12.86 14.53
N THR A 240 14.40 11.79 14.87
CA THR A 240 15.55 11.83 15.78
C THR A 240 16.78 12.39 15.07
N GLU A 241 17.03 11.95 13.83
CA GLU A 241 18.21 12.31 13.04
C GLU A 241 18.17 13.77 12.55
N GLU A 242 16.98 14.27 12.15
CA GLU A 242 16.86 15.63 11.60
C GLU A 242 16.62 16.71 12.64
N ARG A 243 15.91 16.37 13.73
CA ARG A 243 15.46 17.39 14.69
C ARG A 243 16.26 17.39 15.97
N GLY A 244 17.17 16.42 16.18
CA GLY A 244 17.95 16.29 17.40
C GLY A 244 17.09 16.14 18.67
N LEU A 245 15.81 15.76 18.48
CA LEU A 245 14.85 15.55 19.55
C LEU A 245 14.90 14.09 19.97
N GLU A 246 14.96 13.83 21.27
CA GLU A 246 14.66 12.50 21.83
C GLU A 246 13.14 12.26 21.69
N VAL A 247 12.67 12.07 20.45
CA VAL A 247 11.27 11.76 20.16
C VAL A 247 11.17 10.28 19.87
N ASP A 248 10.23 9.62 20.53
CA ASP A 248 9.91 8.22 20.25
C ASP A 248 9.30 8.14 18.86
N SER A 249 10.01 7.51 17.90
CA SER A 249 9.68 7.45 16.49
C SER A 249 10.02 6.08 15.90
N TRP A 250 9.59 5.83 14.65
CA TRP A 250 10.02 4.66 13.91
C TRP A 250 11.44 4.85 13.40
N THR A 251 12.35 3.92 13.73
CA THR A 251 13.79 4.01 13.45
C THR A 251 14.27 2.91 12.54
N ALA A 252 15.47 3.10 11.95
CA ALA A 252 16.12 2.09 11.12
C ALA A 252 16.36 0.76 11.88
N ASP A 253 16.70 0.82 13.15
CA ASP A 253 16.89 -0.39 13.98
C ASP A 253 15.58 -1.17 14.12
N GLN A 254 14.45 -0.48 14.29
CA GLN A 254 13.14 -1.12 14.33
C GLN A 254 12.75 -1.71 12.96
N THR A 255 13.15 -1.08 11.86
CA THR A 255 12.98 -1.64 10.51
C THR A 255 13.79 -2.93 10.34
N VAL A 256 15.04 -2.97 10.81
CA VAL A 256 15.87 -4.19 10.79
C VAL A 256 15.23 -5.28 11.65
N ALA A 257 14.76 -4.94 12.87
CA ALA A 257 14.06 -5.89 13.72
C ALA A 257 12.80 -6.46 13.07
N LEU A 258 12.00 -5.60 12.43
CA LEU A 258 10.82 -6.02 11.66
C LEU A 258 11.22 -6.94 10.49
N ALA A 259 12.21 -6.56 9.68
CA ALA A 259 12.63 -7.33 8.51
C ALA A 259 13.05 -8.76 8.86
N ASN A 260 13.68 -8.97 10.03
CA ASN A 260 14.03 -10.30 10.53
C ASN A 260 12.81 -11.18 10.85
N ILE A 261 11.66 -10.57 11.16
CA ILE A 261 10.41 -11.27 11.46
C ILE A 261 9.63 -11.59 10.18
N LEU A 262 9.70 -10.73 9.17
CA LEU A 262 8.84 -10.80 7.98
C LEU A 262 8.99 -12.12 7.19
N SER A 263 10.16 -12.75 7.21
CA SER A 263 10.39 -14.05 6.55
C SER A 263 9.49 -15.16 7.10
N ASP A 264 9.20 -15.13 8.41
CA ASP A 264 8.33 -16.12 9.07
C ASP A 264 6.86 -15.97 8.64
N TYR A 265 6.52 -14.81 8.10
CA TYR A 265 5.19 -14.49 7.54
C TYR A 265 5.14 -14.64 6.01
N GLY A 266 6.15 -15.29 5.42
CA GLY A 266 6.21 -15.62 4.00
C GLY A 266 6.48 -14.42 3.09
N VAL A 267 7.09 -13.35 3.62
CA VAL A 267 7.55 -12.21 2.81
C VAL A 267 8.87 -12.58 2.10
N ASP A 268 8.94 -12.32 0.81
CA ASP A 268 10.05 -12.70 -0.06
C ASP A 268 10.98 -11.53 -0.38
N LEU A 269 10.48 -10.29 -0.23
CA LEU A 269 11.24 -9.08 -0.49
C LEU A 269 10.72 -7.91 0.36
N VAL A 270 11.64 -7.12 0.88
CA VAL A 270 11.35 -5.84 1.54
C VAL A 270 11.80 -4.71 0.63
N ASP A 271 10.83 -3.90 0.16
CA ASP A 271 11.08 -2.64 -0.57
C ASP A 271 11.28 -1.52 0.45
N VAL A 272 12.49 -0.97 0.50
CA VAL A 272 12.86 0.02 1.53
C VAL A 272 12.80 1.43 0.96
N SER A 273 11.87 2.22 1.50
CA SER A 273 11.75 3.66 1.29
C SER A 273 12.07 4.42 2.59
N THR A 274 11.61 5.66 2.75
CA THR A 274 11.90 6.43 3.95
C THR A 274 10.89 7.58 4.15
N GLY A 275 10.69 7.99 5.42
CA GLY A 275 9.89 9.15 5.79
C GLY A 275 8.40 9.05 5.49
N GLY A 276 7.73 10.21 5.49
CA GLY A 276 6.34 10.37 5.08
C GLY A 276 5.30 10.30 6.21
N ASN A 277 5.71 10.08 7.45
CA ASN A 277 4.80 9.99 8.59
C ASN A 277 4.73 11.29 9.43
N SER A 278 5.66 12.23 9.23
CA SER A 278 5.75 13.51 9.94
C SER A 278 5.91 14.67 8.95
#